data_6c6ded52393896870f751da578117aa3
#
_entry.id   6c6ded52393896870f751da578117aa3
#
_cell.length_a   1.000
_cell.length_b   1.000
_cell.length_c   1.000
_cell.angle_alpha   90.00
_cell.angle_beta   90.00
_cell.angle_gamma   90.00
#
_symmetry.space_group_name_H-M   'P 1'
#
loop_
_entity.id
_entity.type
_entity.pdbx_description
1 polymer ?
#
loop_
_entity_poly.entity_id
_entity_poly.type
_entity_poly.pdbx_seq_one_letter_code
_entity_poly.pdbx_strand_id
1 'polypeptide(L)'
;MIGEDPIPLDASLEELIKERNSVDECVNFIATELQSAIDSGDLLQRAGKANLGRMDVATCMALKAKLYLYWASPLFNGNTDQASVKNKDGKQLFPQTEDNSKWAQARDAYE
;
A
#
# COMPACT_ATOMS: atom_id res chain seq x y z
N MET A 1 -7.25 3.63 9.64
CA MET A 1 -8.42 3.31 8.78
C MET A 1 -8.18 2.16 7.81
N ILE A 2 -6.94 1.81 7.49
CA ILE A 2 -6.64 0.70 6.57
C ILE A 2 -6.82 -0.63 7.32
N GLY A 3 -7.51 -1.60 6.69
CA GLY A 3 -7.74 -2.93 7.27
C GLY A 3 -8.70 -2.99 8.45
N GLU A 4 -9.47 -1.92 8.66
CA GLU A 4 -10.50 -1.90 9.71
C GLU A 4 -11.83 -2.43 9.18
N ASP A 5 -12.62 -2.98 10.10
CA ASP A 5 -13.99 -3.42 9.79
C ASP A 5 -14.86 -2.26 9.29
N PRO A 6 -15.87 -2.56 8.48
CA PRO A 6 -16.83 -1.54 8.02
C PRO A 6 -17.43 -0.79 9.20
N ILE A 7 -17.50 0.54 9.08
CA ILE A 7 -18.09 1.39 10.12
C ILE A 7 -19.61 1.13 10.15
N PRO A 8 -20.20 0.83 11.33
CA PRO A 8 -21.63 0.66 11.47
C PRO A 8 -22.40 1.92 11.02
N LEU A 9 -23.61 1.76 10.46
CA LEU A 9 -24.44 2.88 10.00
C LEU A 9 -24.92 3.81 11.14
N ASP A 10 -24.89 3.31 12.36
CA ASP A 10 -25.28 4.01 13.59
C ASP A 10 -24.07 4.52 14.41
N ALA A 11 -22.87 4.48 13.83
CA ALA A 11 -21.66 4.95 14.47
C ALA A 11 -21.76 6.45 14.83
N SER A 12 -21.27 6.80 16.00
CA SER A 12 -21.19 8.19 16.45
C SER A 12 -20.17 8.99 15.61
N LEU A 13 -20.31 10.32 15.60
CA LEU A 13 -19.36 11.19 14.89
C LEU A 13 -17.92 11.00 15.41
N GLU A 14 -17.74 10.73 16.70
CA GLU A 14 -16.43 10.49 17.31
C GLU A 14 -15.79 9.20 16.81
N GLU A 15 -16.56 8.14 16.58
CA GLU A 15 -16.09 6.88 15.98
C GLU A 15 -15.76 7.04 14.50
N LEU A 16 -16.36 8.01 13.81
CA LEU A 16 -16.08 8.33 12.41
C LEU A 16 -14.79 9.15 12.23
N ILE A 17 -14.38 9.90 13.25
CA ILE A 17 -13.17 10.73 13.22
C ILE A 17 -11.96 9.84 13.51
N LYS A 18 -11.34 9.32 12.46
CA LYS A 18 -10.14 8.49 12.55
C LYS A 18 -8.93 9.20 11.96
N GLU A 19 -7.77 8.95 12.55
CA GLU A 19 -6.51 9.49 12.07
C GLU A 19 -6.02 8.76 10.82
N ARG A 20 -5.27 9.47 10.00
CA ARG A 20 -4.68 8.88 8.77
C ARG A 20 -3.50 7.98 9.13
N ASN A 21 -3.34 6.92 8.37
CA ASN A 21 -2.14 6.11 8.41
C ASN A 21 -0.99 6.81 7.65
N SER A 22 0.25 6.49 8.03
CA SER A 22 1.43 6.96 7.29
C SER A 22 1.51 6.29 5.91
N VAL A 23 2.31 6.89 5.02
CA VAL A 23 2.57 6.31 3.69
C VAL A 23 3.14 4.89 3.81
N ASP A 24 4.09 4.69 4.72
CA ASP A 24 4.72 3.38 4.92
C ASP A 24 3.71 2.33 5.41
N GLU A 25 2.82 2.69 6.34
CA GLU A 25 1.73 1.80 6.78
C GLU A 25 0.79 1.44 5.62
N CYS A 26 0.43 2.42 4.79
CA CYS A 26 -0.43 2.20 3.63
C CYS A 26 0.22 1.26 2.60
N VAL A 27 1.49 1.48 2.29
CA VAL A 27 2.24 0.63 1.34
C VAL A 27 2.36 -0.79 1.87
N ASN A 28 2.73 -0.96 3.14
CA ASN A 28 2.84 -2.28 3.75
C ASN A 28 1.50 -3.02 3.77
N PHE A 29 0.41 -2.34 4.06
CA PHE A 29 -0.93 -2.93 3.99
C PHE A 29 -1.25 -3.42 2.58
N ILE A 30 -1.13 -2.57 1.56
CA ILE A 30 -1.41 -2.93 0.16
C ILE A 30 -0.52 -4.10 -0.29
N ALA A 31 0.77 -4.08 0.05
CA ALA A 31 1.69 -5.14 -0.31
C ALA A 31 1.33 -6.48 0.35
N THR A 32 0.87 -6.45 1.60
CA THR A 32 0.42 -7.64 2.34
C THR A 32 -0.85 -8.20 1.74
N GLU A 33 -1.83 -7.37 1.40
CA GLU A 33 -3.08 -7.80 0.76
C GLU A 33 -2.82 -8.45 -0.61
N LEU A 34 -1.96 -7.83 -1.44
CA LEU A 34 -1.57 -8.42 -2.72
C LEU A 34 -0.84 -9.76 -2.53
N GLN A 35 0.04 -9.86 -1.53
CA GLN A 35 0.74 -11.11 -1.23
C GLN A 35 -0.23 -12.19 -0.74
N SER A 36 -1.15 -11.84 0.15
CA SER A 36 -2.18 -12.77 0.63
C SER A 36 -3.05 -13.30 -0.52
N ALA A 37 -3.40 -12.46 -1.48
CA ALA A 37 -4.13 -12.88 -2.67
C ALA A 37 -3.31 -13.83 -3.55
N ILE A 38 -2.00 -13.62 -3.70
CA ILE A 38 -1.10 -14.53 -4.42
C ILE A 38 -1.01 -15.88 -3.70
N ASP A 39 -0.85 -15.86 -2.38
CA ASP A 39 -0.62 -17.05 -1.56
C ASP A 39 -1.91 -17.87 -1.31
N SER A 40 -3.08 -17.29 -1.52
CA SER A 40 -4.37 -17.98 -1.35
C SER A 40 -4.52 -19.21 -2.23
N GLY A 41 -3.86 -19.23 -3.39
CA GLY A 41 -3.99 -20.29 -4.39
C GLY A 41 -5.27 -20.23 -5.23
N ASP A 42 -6.16 -19.27 -4.96
CA ASP A 42 -7.44 -19.10 -5.67
C ASP A 42 -7.29 -18.33 -6.98
N LEU A 43 -6.19 -17.60 -7.16
CA LEU A 43 -5.92 -16.85 -8.38
C LEU A 43 -5.29 -17.77 -9.45
N LEU A 44 -5.72 -17.58 -10.69
CA LEU A 44 -5.03 -18.19 -11.83
C LEU A 44 -3.62 -17.59 -11.96
N GLN A 45 -2.65 -18.41 -12.34
CA GLN A 45 -1.29 -17.90 -12.61
C GLN A 45 -1.29 -16.85 -13.73
N ARG A 46 -2.13 -17.08 -14.74
CA ARG A 46 -2.38 -16.15 -15.83
C ARG A 46 -3.81 -16.33 -16.35
N ALA A 47 -4.54 -15.24 -16.48
CA ALA A 47 -5.89 -15.25 -17.00
C ALA A 47 -5.89 -15.60 -18.50
N GLY A 48 -6.62 -16.68 -18.87
CA GLY A 48 -6.88 -17.03 -20.25
C GLY A 48 -8.03 -16.23 -20.84
N LYS A 49 -8.34 -16.47 -22.13
CA LYS A 49 -9.40 -15.75 -22.88
C LYS A 49 -10.75 -15.70 -22.17
N ALA A 50 -11.14 -16.77 -21.47
CA ALA A 50 -12.41 -16.85 -20.74
C ALA A 50 -12.45 -15.97 -19.48
N ASN A 51 -11.30 -15.52 -18.99
CA ASN A 51 -11.14 -14.74 -17.75
C ASN A 51 -10.49 -13.38 -18.00
N LEU A 52 -10.59 -12.85 -19.22
CA LEU A 52 -10.05 -11.51 -19.52
C LEU A 52 -10.65 -10.45 -18.60
N GLY A 53 -9.80 -9.58 -18.08
CA GLY A 53 -10.18 -8.51 -17.14
C GLY A 53 -10.28 -8.92 -15.67
N ARG A 54 -10.09 -10.22 -15.36
CA ARG A 54 -9.98 -10.69 -13.97
C ARG A 54 -8.53 -10.58 -13.48
N MET A 55 -8.40 -10.35 -12.17
CA MET A 55 -7.09 -10.40 -11.52
C MET A 55 -6.49 -11.80 -11.60
N ASP A 56 -5.20 -11.86 -11.84
CA ASP A 56 -4.38 -13.06 -11.81
C ASP A 56 -3.09 -12.82 -11.01
N VAL A 57 -2.33 -13.87 -10.75
CA VAL A 57 -1.07 -13.77 -9.98
C VAL A 57 -0.10 -12.78 -10.65
N ALA A 58 0.04 -12.84 -11.98
CA ALA A 58 0.93 -11.95 -12.72
C ALA A 58 0.54 -10.47 -12.55
N THR A 59 -0.75 -10.17 -12.56
CA THR A 59 -1.27 -8.81 -12.32
C THR A 59 -0.98 -8.33 -10.90
N CYS A 60 -1.18 -9.19 -9.88
CA CYS A 60 -0.87 -8.87 -8.49
C CYS A 60 0.63 -8.58 -8.30
N MET A 61 1.50 -9.41 -8.89
CA MET A 61 2.95 -9.19 -8.84
C MET A 61 3.36 -7.87 -9.51
N ALA A 62 2.81 -7.57 -10.69
CA ALA A 62 3.08 -6.32 -11.39
C ALA A 62 2.63 -5.09 -10.59
N LEU A 63 1.46 -5.15 -9.95
CA LEU A 63 0.96 -4.08 -9.09
C LEU A 63 1.84 -3.89 -7.85
N LYS A 64 2.28 -4.99 -7.22
CA LYS A 64 3.18 -4.94 -6.07
C LYS A 64 4.53 -4.32 -6.43
N ALA A 65 5.12 -4.71 -7.57
CA ALA A 65 6.36 -4.13 -8.08
C ALA A 65 6.20 -2.62 -8.34
N LYS A 66 5.11 -2.21 -8.99
CA LYS A 66 4.79 -0.80 -9.23
C LYS A 66 4.60 -0.02 -7.93
N LEU A 67 3.92 -0.60 -6.94
CA LEU A 67 3.74 0.00 -5.62
C LEU A 67 5.09 0.31 -4.96
N TYR A 68 6.01 -0.65 -4.94
CA TYR A 68 7.34 -0.47 -4.36
C TYR A 68 8.19 0.55 -5.13
N LEU A 69 8.07 0.61 -6.45
CA LEU A 69 8.75 1.62 -7.26
C LEU A 69 8.31 3.05 -6.88
N TYR A 70 7.01 3.28 -6.74
CA TYR A 70 6.50 4.57 -6.27
C TYR A 70 6.93 4.89 -4.86
N TRP A 71 6.87 3.90 -3.96
CA TRP A 71 7.27 4.07 -2.56
C TRP A 71 8.76 4.41 -2.39
N ALA A 72 9.62 3.87 -3.26
CA ALA A 72 11.05 4.19 -3.30
C ALA A 72 11.34 5.58 -3.88
N SER A 73 10.42 6.15 -4.67
CA SER A 73 10.63 7.44 -5.33
C SER A 73 10.77 8.60 -4.33
N PRO A 74 11.51 9.68 -4.70
CA PRO A 74 11.69 10.86 -3.85
C PRO A 74 10.40 11.53 -3.38
N LEU A 75 9.27 11.29 -4.09
CA LEU A 75 7.97 11.82 -3.68
C LEU A 75 7.51 11.24 -2.32
N PHE A 76 7.83 9.97 -2.04
CA PHE A 76 7.41 9.26 -0.84
C PHE A 76 8.56 8.88 0.10
N ASN A 77 9.78 8.85 -0.41
CA ASN A 77 10.95 8.37 0.32
C ASN A 77 11.88 9.53 0.68
N GLY A 78 11.81 9.98 1.92
CA GLY A 78 12.61 11.11 2.40
C GLY A 78 12.12 12.48 1.92
N ASN A 79 10.81 12.64 1.69
CA ASN A 79 10.25 13.90 1.21
C ASN A 79 10.09 14.92 2.33
N THR A 80 11.08 15.80 2.50
CA THR A 80 11.08 16.88 3.49
C THR A 80 10.11 18.02 3.16
N ASP A 81 9.72 18.18 1.89
CA ASP A 81 8.72 19.19 1.47
C ASP A 81 7.35 18.89 2.07
N GLN A 82 7.09 17.63 2.40
CA GLN A 82 5.85 17.16 3.04
C GLN A 82 5.98 17.08 4.58
N ALA A 83 6.98 17.70 5.18
CA ALA A 83 7.20 17.69 6.63
C ALA A 83 6.02 18.29 7.43
N SER A 84 5.25 19.19 6.83
CA SER A 84 4.07 19.80 7.44
C SER A 84 2.84 18.88 7.46
N VAL A 85 2.84 17.79 6.68
CA VAL A 85 1.71 16.86 6.55
C VAL A 85 1.74 15.87 7.72
N LYS A 86 1.07 16.26 8.80
CA LYS A 86 0.98 15.51 10.05
C LYS A 86 -0.46 15.31 10.49
N ASN A 87 -0.70 14.31 11.32
CA ASN A 87 -1.94 14.18 12.05
C ASN A 87 -1.99 15.20 13.22
N LYS A 88 -3.16 15.35 13.84
CA LYS A 88 -3.35 16.28 14.99
C LYS A 88 -2.48 15.90 16.19
N ASP A 89 -2.18 14.61 16.36
CA ASP A 89 -1.29 14.06 17.39
C ASP A 89 0.20 14.30 17.10
N GLY A 90 0.54 14.88 15.93
CA GLY A 90 1.91 15.12 15.48
C GLY A 90 2.54 13.96 14.69
N LYS A 91 1.81 12.86 14.46
CA LYS A 91 2.30 11.72 13.66
C LYS A 91 2.69 12.17 12.26
N GLN A 92 3.95 11.93 11.90
CA GLN A 92 4.48 12.23 10.56
C GLN A 92 3.92 11.23 9.54
N LEU A 93 3.34 11.73 8.44
CA LEU A 93 2.71 10.86 7.43
C LEU A 93 3.68 10.47 6.31
N PHE A 94 4.65 11.32 5.99
CA PHE A 94 5.70 11.04 5.01
C PHE A 94 7.04 10.83 5.70
N PRO A 95 7.81 9.78 5.35
CA PRO A 95 9.17 9.61 5.84
C PRO A 95 10.03 10.83 5.50
N GLN A 96 10.78 11.33 6.46
CA GLN A 96 11.65 12.51 6.28
C GLN A 96 13.09 12.13 5.96
N THR A 97 13.44 10.87 6.14
CA THR A 97 14.77 10.32 5.84
C THR A 97 14.65 9.35 4.66
N GLU A 98 15.52 9.51 3.67
CA GLU A 98 15.61 8.59 2.55
C GLU A 98 16.11 7.21 3.02
N ASP A 99 15.44 6.17 2.55
CA ASP A 99 15.80 4.77 2.78
C ASP A 99 16.05 4.07 1.44
N ASN A 100 17.33 3.86 1.14
CA ASN A 100 17.76 3.22 -0.10
C ASN A 100 17.38 1.73 -0.19
N SER A 101 17.00 1.07 0.92
CA SER A 101 16.52 -0.30 0.89
C SER A 101 15.20 -0.46 0.13
N LYS A 102 14.41 0.60 0.03
CA LYS A 102 13.17 0.63 -0.76
C LYS A 102 13.42 0.42 -2.25
N TRP A 103 14.53 0.94 -2.78
CA TRP A 103 14.94 0.69 -4.17
C TRP A 103 15.33 -0.77 -4.40
N ALA A 104 16.00 -1.39 -3.43
CA ALA A 104 16.31 -2.82 -3.49
C ALA A 104 15.03 -3.66 -3.50
N GLN A 105 14.04 -3.33 -2.64
CA GLN A 105 12.74 -4.01 -2.62
C GLN A 105 11.97 -3.84 -3.94
N ALA A 106 12.01 -2.64 -4.53
CA ALA A 106 11.40 -2.39 -5.83
C ALA A 106 12.05 -3.25 -6.93
N ARG A 107 13.39 -3.29 -6.99
CA ARG A 107 14.14 -4.14 -7.93
C ARG A 107 13.73 -5.61 -7.77
N ASP A 108 13.81 -6.14 -6.55
CA ASP A 108 13.55 -7.55 -6.27
C ASP A 108 12.10 -7.97 -6.58
N ALA A 109 11.17 -7.03 -6.53
CA ALA A 109 9.78 -7.27 -6.92
C ALA A 109 9.56 -7.29 -8.45
N TYR A 110 10.52 -6.78 -9.25
CA TYR A 110 10.48 -6.84 -10.71
C TYR A 110 11.21 -8.06 -11.29
N GLU A 111 12.05 -8.72 -10.52
CA GLU A 111 12.78 -9.94 -10.91
C GLU A 111 11.91 -11.21 -10.76
#